data_db5181654362c43ccc46cf91975e9354
#
_entry.id   db5181654362c43ccc46cf91975e9354
#
_cell.length_a   1.000
_cell.length_b   1.000
_cell.length_c   1.000
_cell.angle_alpha   90.00
_cell.angle_beta   90.00
_cell.angle_gamma   90.00
#
_symmetry.space_group_name_H-M   'P 1'
#
loop_
_entity.id
_entity.type
_entity.pdbx_description
1 polymer ?
#
loop_
_entity_poly.entity_id
_entity_poly.type
_entity_poly.pdbx_seq_one_letter_code
_entity_poly.pdbx_strand_id
1 'polypeptide(L)' 'MKGGIGMEELRIYTVKEVADLLKVSKMTISRYIQSGKLKSSKLGRMYRIADDDLRKFLENCKKA' A
#
# COMPACT_ATOMS: atom_id res chain seq x y z
N MET A 1 23.47 -6.58 2.28
CA MET A 1 22.95 -6.68 2.41
C MET A 1 22.38 -6.49 3.05
N LYS A 2 22.23 -6.18 3.17
CA LYS A 2 21.62 -5.98 3.78
C LYS A 2 21.05 -6.61 4.31
N GLY A 3 21.26 -6.78 4.36
CA GLY A 3 20.88 -7.29 4.97
C GLY A 3 20.18 -7.87 5.68
N GLY A 4 20.08 -8.26 5.83
CA GLY A 4 19.43 -9.08 6.56
C GLY A 4 18.47 -8.55 7.36
N ILE A 5 18.47 -7.45 7.61
CA ILE A 5 17.54 -7.10 8.43
C ILE A 5 16.39 -6.66 7.85
N GLY A 6 15.54 -7.34 7.51
CA GLY A 6 14.40 -7.00 6.82
C GLY A 6 13.66 -5.82 7.32
N MET A 7 13.82 -5.50 8.55
CA MET A 7 13.01 -4.44 9.06
C MET A 7 13.24 -3.13 8.39
N GLU A 8 14.47 -2.86 8.04
CA GLU A 8 14.72 -1.61 7.40
C GLU A 8 14.20 -1.55 6.01
N GLU A 9 14.11 -2.70 5.37
CA GLU A 9 13.64 -2.73 4.03
C GLU A 9 12.17 -2.89 3.94
N LEU A 10 11.55 -3.20 5.04
CA LEU A 10 10.14 -3.42 5.04
C LEU A 10 9.46 -2.09 5.18
N ARG A 11 8.99 -1.55 4.13
CA ARG A 11 8.25 -0.32 4.17
C ARG A 11 6.78 -0.58 4.22
N ILE A 12 6.13 0.08 5.12
CA ILE A 12 4.70 -0.06 5.29
C ILE A 12 4.10 1.33 5.29
N TYR A 13 3.07 1.49 4.48
CA TYR A 13 2.43 2.79 4.32
C TYR A 13 1.05 2.79 4.95
N THR A 14 0.63 3.95 5.42
CA THR A 14 -0.75 4.11 5.86
C THR A 14 -1.61 4.48 4.66
N VAL A 15 -2.92 4.42 4.85
CA VAL A 15 -3.84 4.83 3.78
C VAL A 15 -3.57 6.27 3.40
N LYS A 16 -3.33 7.12 4.39
CA LYS A 16 -3.07 8.52 4.11
C LYS A 16 -1.81 8.69 3.27
N GLU A 17 -0.76 7.95 3.61
CA GLU A 17 0.48 8.05 2.87
C GLU A 17 0.32 7.61 1.43
N VAL A 18 -0.39 6.52 1.21
CA VAL A 18 -0.63 6.05 -0.14
C VAL A 18 -1.48 7.05 -0.92
N ALA A 19 -2.49 7.59 -0.26
CA ALA A 19 -3.34 8.60 -0.90
C ALA A 19 -2.52 9.81 -1.34
N ASP A 20 -1.61 10.25 -0.48
CA ASP A 20 -0.76 11.38 -0.81
C ASP A 20 0.17 11.06 -1.97
N LEU A 21 0.73 9.86 -1.96
CA LEU A 21 1.65 9.45 -3.03
C LEU A 21 0.94 9.41 -4.37
N LEU A 22 -0.28 8.92 -4.38
CA LEU A 22 -1.03 8.80 -5.62
C LEU A 22 -1.86 10.03 -5.93
N LYS A 23 -1.87 10.98 -5.00
CA LYS A 23 -2.62 12.23 -5.16
C LYS A 23 -4.10 11.98 -5.35
N VAL A 24 -4.63 11.11 -4.52
CA VAL A 24 -6.06 10.83 -4.52
C VAL A 24 -6.54 10.92 -3.07
N SER A 25 -7.83 10.82 -2.87
CA SER A 25 -8.38 10.90 -1.52
C SER A 25 -8.21 9.58 -0.79
N LYS A 26 -8.29 9.66 0.52
CA LYS A 26 -8.21 8.45 1.34
C LYS A 26 -9.36 7.52 1.02
N MET A 27 -10.51 8.08 0.72
CA MET A 27 -11.66 7.27 0.39
C MET A 27 -11.40 6.43 -0.85
N THR A 28 -10.70 7.00 -1.82
CA THR A 28 -10.36 6.26 -3.03
C THR A 28 -9.48 5.07 -2.69
N ILE A 29 -8.50 5.26 -1.81
CA ILE A 29 -7.65 4.15 -1.41
C ILE A 29 -8.45 3.09 -0.67
N SER A 30 -9.35 3.51 0.20
CA SER A 30 -10.20 2.56 0.91
C SER A 30 -11.02 1.73 -0.05
N ARG A 31 -11.52 2.34 -1.10
CA ARG A 31 -12.29 1.62 -2.09
C ARG A 31 -11.44 0.58 -2.81
N TYR A 32 -10.21 0.93 -3.13
CA TYR A 32 -9.31 -0.03 -3.78
C TYR A 32 -9.05 -1.21 -2.85
N ILE A 33 -8.90 -0.95 -1.57
CA ILE A 33 -8.67 -2.00 -0.61
C ILE A 33 -9.90 -2.90 -0.51
N GLN A 34 -11.08 -2.31 -0.44
CA GLN A 34 -12.31 -3.07 -0.30
C GLN A 34 -12.61 -3.90 -1.53
N SER A 35 -12.24 -3.41 -2.69
CA SER A 35 -12.50 -4.13 -3.93
C SER A 35 -11.47 -5.21 -4.20
N GLY A 36 -10.41 -5.25 -3.41
CA GLY A 36 -9.36 -6.23 -3.61
C GLY A 36 -8.29 -5.82 -4.58
N LYS A 37 -8.39 -4.63 -5.14
CA LYS A 37 -7.37 -4.17 -6.08
C LYS A 37 -6.06 -3.86 -5.40
N LEU A 38 -6.13 -3.36 -4.18
CA LEU A 38 -4.94 -3.03 -3.42
C LEU A 38 -4.94 -3.86 -2.16
N LYS A 39 -3.97 -4.71 -2.01
CA LYS A 39 -3.87 -5.54 -0.83
C LYS A 39 -3.35 -4.75 0.34
N SER A 40 -3.84 -5.06 1.51
CA SER A 40 -3.41 -4.39 2.71
C SER A 40 -3.57 -5.33 3.88
N SER A 41 -2.94 -4.96 4.97
CA SER A 41 -3.11 -5.67 6.23
C SER A 41 -3.86 -4.77 7.18
N LYS A 42 -4.79 -5.34 7.91
CA LYS A 42 -5.53 -4.56 8.87
C LYS A 42 -4.96 -4.82 10.25
N LEU A 43 -4.46 -3.77 10.87
CA LEU A 43 -3.92 -3.86 12.21
C LEU A 43 -4.80 -3.00 13.09
N GLY A 44 -5.62 -3.64 13.90
CA GLY A 44 -6.55 -2.91 14.72
C GLY A 44 -7.55 -2.19 13.85
N ARG A 45 -7.58 -0.89 13.94
CA ARG A 45 -8.50 -0.10 13.14
C ARG A 45 -7.88 0.47 11.90
N MET A 46 -6.60 0.24 11.71
CA MET A 46 -5.90 0.89 10.63
C MET A 46 -5.47 -0.11 9.58
N TYR A 47 -5.46 0.34 8.34
CA TYR A 47 -4.94 -0.48 7.27
C TYR A 47 -3.49 -0.11 7.05
N ARG A 48 -2.68 -1.10 6.75
CA ARG A 48 -1.28 -0.91 6.43
C ARG A 48 -1.01 -1.55 5.09
N ILE A 49 -0.33 -0.84 4.24
CA ILE A 49 -0.05 -1.31 2.89
C ILE A 49 1.44 -1.54 2.76
N ALA A 50 1.84 -2.77 2.47
CA ALA A 50 3.24 -3.07 2.29
C ALA A 50 3.75 -2.51 0.97
N ASP A 51 5.03 -2.21 0.93
CA ASP A 51 5.64 -1.64 -0.25
C ASP A 51 5.43 -2.56 -1.47
N ASP A 52 5.59 -3.86 -1.28
CA ASP A 52 5.39 -4.80 -2.37
C ASP A 52 3.98 -4.75 -2.92
N ASP A 53 3.02 -4.65 -2.03
CA ASP A 53 1.63 -4.60 -2.47
C ASP A 53 1.35 -3.31 -3.22
N LEU A 54 1.92 -2.22 -2.76
CA LEU A 54 1.75 -0.95 -3.45
C LEU A 54 2.38 -1.01 -4.83
N ARG A 55 3.55 -1.60 -4.95
CA ARG A 55 4.21 -1.71 -6.24
C ARG A 55 3.39 -2.54 -7.21
N LYS A 56 2.84 -3.65 -6.73
CA LYS A 56 2.02 -4.48 -7.59
C LYS A 56 0.78 -3.74 -8.06
N PHE A 57 0.19 -2.98 -7.16
CA PHE A 57 -0.97 -2.20 -7.52
C PHE A 57 -0.63 -1.18 -8.60
N LEU A 58 0.49 -0.51 -8.46
CA LEU A 58 0.90 0.49 -9.43
C LEU A 58 1.21 -0.13 -10.79
N GLU A 59 1.82 -1.30 -10.78
CA GLU A 59 2.12 -1.98 -12.02
C GLU A 59 0.84 -2.38 -12.74
N ASN A 60 -0.14 -2.84 -12.00
CA ASN A 60 -1.41 -3.19 -12.61
C ASN A 60 -2.10 -1.97 -13.19
N CYS A 61 -1.98 -0.85 -12.54
CA CYS A 61 -2.56 0.38 -13.05
C CYS A 61 -1.90 0.79 -14.36
N LYS A 62 -0.60 0.58 -14.46
CA LYS A 62 0.08 0.95 -15.68
C LYS A 62 -0.32 0.09 -16.85
N LYS A 63 -0.63 -1.16 -16.57
CA LYS A 63 -1.00 -2.04 -17.63
C LYS A 63 -2.39 -1.75 -18.17
N ALA A 64 -3.17 -1.11 -17.39
CA ALA A 64 -4.51 -0.78 -17.85
C ALA A 64 -4.46 0.30 -18.92
#